data_ae3c27761cf6aaf54a05768ed55c3382
#
_entry.id   ae3c27761cf6aaf54a05768ed55c3382
#
_cell.length_a   1.000
_cell.length_b   1.000
_cell.length_c   1.000
_cell.angle_alpha   90.00
_cell.angle_beta   90.00
_cell.angle_gamma   90.00
#
_symmetry.space_group_name_H-M   'P 1'
#
loop_
_entity.id
_entity.type
_entity.pdbx_description
1 polymer ?
#
loop_
_entity_poly.entity_id
_entity_poly.type
_entity_poly.pdbx_seq_one_letter_code
_entity_poly.pdbx_strand_id
1 'polypeptide(L)'
;VSYKAGNGTDVTARILAKYAEKYIGQTIVIENVDGGSGSLGWSQLAASDPDGMTIGFMNLPNFNSSIVKGLGTYTTTDFAAICNHVTETSLVIVRADETRFEDIDGLVAYAKENNTVASTNGAQASNHIGAQAFANSAGFKYTDLPQGNTNDELVSLLGGEADWCVVKAADIAGRADVKVLAVFAEERLPEYPDVPTLGEKGFYDKWLGSSRCIVAP
;
A
#
# COMPACT_ATOMS: atom_id res chain seq x y z
N VAL A 1 -3.38 -9.43 13.95
CA VAL A 1 -2.89 -8.35 13.06
C VAL A 1 -1.41 -8.52 12.86
N SER A 2 -0.97 -8.69 11.61
CA SER A 2 0.44 -9.02 11.24
C SER A 2 1.38 -7.82 11.23
N TYR A 3 1.09 -6.77 12.00
CA TYR A 3 1.86 -5.53 12.07
C TYR A 3 1.82 -4.92 13.48
N LYS A 4 2.72 -3.96 13.75
CA LYS A 4 2.78 -3.23 15.02
C LYS A 4 1.45 -2.54 15.33
N ALA A 5 1.15 -2.47 16.63
CA ALA A 5 0.06 -1.66 17.13
C ALA A 5 0.21 -0.19 16.69
N GLY A 6 -0.92 0.43 16.34
CA GLY A 6 -0.98 1.82 15.87
C GLY A 6 -0.72 2.01 14.37
N ASN A 7 -0.38 0.96 13.61
CA ASN A 7 -0.34 1.09 12.16
C ASN A 7 -1.76 1.06 11.55
N GLY A 8 -1.88 1.39 10.25
CA GLY A 8 -3.18 1.49 9.58
C GLY A 8 -4.02 0.21 9.67
N THR A 9 -3.42 -0.98 9.59
CA THR A 9 -4.13 -2.27 9.70
C THR A 9 -4.64 -2.50 11.13
N ASP A 10 -3.84 -2.17 12.15
CA ASP A 10 -4.23 -2.30 13.56
C ASP A 10 -5.38 -1.35 13.93
N VAL A 11 -5.27 -0.08 13.51
CA VAL A 11 -6.34 0.92 13.71
C VAL A 11 -7.65 0.43 13.09
N THR A 12 -7.57 -0.04 11.86
CA THR A 12 -8.73 -0.59 11.13
C THR A 12 -9.32 -1.82 11.82
N ALA A 13 -8.46 -2.75 12.29
CA ALA A 13 -8.89 -3.93 13.02
C ALA A 13 -9.63 -3.58 14.32
N ARG A 14 -9.13 -2.60 15.09
CA ARG A 14 -9.76 -2.14 16.34
C ARG A 14 -11.11 -1.46 16.09
N ILE A 15 -11.21 -0.67 15.02
CA ILE A 15 -12.48 -0.06 14.61
C ILE A 15 -13.48 -1.17 14.25
N LEU A 16 -13.09 -2.12 13.41
CA LEU A 16 -13.95 -3.20 12.99
C LEU A 16 -14.40 -4.06 14.18
N ALA A 17 -13.47 -4.47 15.07
CA ALA A 17 -13.76 -5.27 16.25
C ALA A 17 -14.84 -4.64 17.11
N LYS A 18 -14.72 -3.33 17.40
CA LYS A 18 -15.70 -2.57 18.17
C LYS A 18 -17.14 -2.68 17.63
N TYR A 19 -17.30 -2.72 16.31
CA TYR A 19 -18.63 -2.85 15.70
C TYR A 19 -19.05 -4.32 15.54
N ALA A 20 -18.11 -5.23 15.22
CA ALA A 20 -18.37 -6.64 15.00
C ALA A 20 -18.80 -7.37 16.26
N GLU A 21 -18.24 -7.03 17.43
CA GLU A 21 -18.64 -7.60 18.74
C GLU A 21 -20.14 -7.58 18.99
N LYS A 22 -20.81 -6.50 18.56
CA LYS A 22 -22.27 -6.36 18.67
C LYS A 22 -23.04 -7.45 17.93
N TYR A 23 -22.50 -7.94 16.82
CA TYR A 23 -23.17 -8.92 15.96
C TYR A 23 -22.73 -10.35 16.28
N ILE A 24 -21.47 -10.51 16.69
CA ILE A 24 -20.89 -11.81 17.07
C ILE A 24 -21.32 -12.21 18.49
N GLY A 25 -21.62 -11.23 19.35
CA GLY A 25 -22.01 -11.47 20.74
C GLY A 25 -20.84 -11.87 21.65
N GLN A 26 -19.60 -11.69 21.21
CA GLN A 26 -18.40 -12.00 21.95
C GLN A 26 -17.34 -10.90 21.78
N THR A 27 -16.46 -10.77 22.76
CA THR A 27 -15.34 -9.82 22.71
C THR A 27 -14.28 -10.28 21.73
N ILE A 28 -13.81 -9.36 20.89
CA ILE A 28 -12.72 -9.57 19.94
C ILE A 28 -11.43 -8.99 20.52
N VAL A 29 -10.47 -9.85 20.83
CA VAL A 29 -9.15 -9.46 21.31
C VAL A 29 -8.21 -9.25 20.11
N ILE A 30 -7.64 -8.04 20.00
CA ILE A 30 -6.67 -7.74 18.96
C ILE A 30 -5.27 -8.11 19.44
N GLU A 31 -4.66 -9.08 18.78
CA GLU A 31 -3.27 -9.46 18.95
C GLU A 31 -2.42 -8.93 17.80
N ASN A 32 -1.28 -8.31 18.11
CA ASN A 32 -0.35 -7.80 17.12
C ASN A 32 0.89 -8.70 17.05
N VAL A 33 1.16 -9.28 15.88
CA VAL A 33 2.32 -10.15 15.60
C VAL A 33 3.14 -9.51 14.49
N ASP A 34 4.08 -8.66 14.87
CA ASP A 34 4.91 -7.92 13.91
C ASP A 34 6.17 -8.70 13.52
N GLY A 35 6.58 -8.57 12.27
CA GLY A 35 7.84 -9.12 11.76
C GLY A 35 7.75 -9.62 10.32
N GLY A 36 8.89 -9.55 9.61
CA GLY A 36 9.02 -10.05 8.24
C GLY A 36 8.02 -9.44 7.24
N SER A 37 7.70 -8.15 7.37
CA SER A 37 6.68 -7.48 6.56
C SER A 37 5.29 -8.13 6.62
N GLY A 38 4.94 -8.73 7.78
CA GLY A 38 3.68 -9.42 8.04
C GLY A 38 3.78 -10.94 8.01
N SER A 39 4.86 -11.52 7.47
CA SER A 39 4.98 -12.96 7.28
C SER A 39 4.94 -13.75 8.59
N LEU A 40 5.45 -13.21 9.69
CA LEU A 40 5.40 -13.87 10.98
C LEU A 40 3.96 -14.03 11.48
N GLY A 41 3.15 -12.98 11.42
CA GLY A 41 1.75 -13.03 11.83
C GLY A 41 0.91 -13.94 10.94
N TRP A 42 1.15 -13.97 9.63
CA TRP A 42 0.44 -14.89 8.73
C TRP A 42 0.88 -16.34 8.94
N SER A 43 2.16 -16.61 9.28
CA SER A 43 2.61 -17.97 9.65
C SER A 43 1.94 -18.44 10.93
N GLN A 44 1.79 -17.56 11.94
CA GLN A 44 1.08 -17.90 13.17
C GLN A 44 -0.41 -18.16 12.90
N LEU A 45 -1.04 -17.33 12.07
CA LEU A 45 -2.44 -17.53 11.69
C LEU A 45 -2.65 -18.86 10.97
N ALA A 46 -1.80 -19.20 10.00
CA ALA A 46 -1.89 -20.47 9.27
C ALA A 46 -1.70 -21.71 10.18
N ALA A 47 -0.98 -21.54 11.29
CA ALA A 47 -0.78 -22.59 12.28
C ALA A 47 -1.86 -22.65 13.38
N SER A 48 -2.82 -21.73 13.36
CA SER A 48 -3.93 -21.69 14.33
C SER A 48 -4.98 -22.76 13.99
N ASP A 49 -5.76 -23.19 14.99
CA ASP A 49 -6.86 -24.13 14.78
C ASP A 49 -7.96 -23.51 13.90
N PRO A 50 -8.46 -24.24 12.88
CA PRO A 50 -9.53 -23.75 11.99
C PRO A 50 -10.92 -23.89 12.62
N ASP A 51 -11.07 -23.41 13.85
CA ASP A 51 -12.30 -23.52 14.66
C ASP A 51 -13.15 -22.23 14.62
N GLY A 52 -12.69 -21.22 13.88
CA GLY A 52 -13.35 -19.92 13.76
C GLY A 52 -13.10 -18.97 14.93
N MET A 53 -12.28 -19.36 15.92
CA MET A 53 -11.94 -18.50 17.06
C MET A 53 -10.78 -17.56 16.76
N THR A 54 -9.98 -17.84 15.72
CA THR A 54 -8.89 -17.01 15.26
C THR A 54 -9.12 -16.55 13.83
N ILE A 55 -9.10 -15.24 13.60
CA ILE A 55 -9.14 -14.63 12.27
C ILE A 55 -8.01 -13.61 12.14
N GLY A 56 -7.63 -13.29 10.93
CA GLY A 56 -6.52 -12.37 10.70
C GLY A 56 -6.76 -11.40 9.56
N PHE A 57 -5.98 -10.32 9.56
CA PHE A 57 -5.89 -9.41 8.44
C PHE A 57 -4.78 -9.82 7.48
N MET A 58 -5.13 -9.94 6.22
CA MET A 58 -4.21 -10.18 5.11
C MET A 58 -4.09 -8.92 4.27
N ASN A 59 -2.88 -8.39 4.15
CA ASN A 59 -2.61 -7.20 3.35
C ASN A 59 -2.05 -7.60 1.99
N LEU A 60 -2.78 -7.29 0.92
CA LEU A 60 -2.34 -7.47 -0.46
C LEU A 60 -1.74 -6.15 -0.98
N PRO A 61 -0.66 -6.16 -1.78
CA PRO A 61 0.06 -7.33 -2.29
C PRO A 61 1.16 -7.88 -1.37
N ASN A 62 1.36 -7.35 -0.15
CA ASN A 62 2.43 -7.74 0.77
C ASN A 62 2.45 -9.25 1.05
N PHE A 63 1.26 -9.84 1.24
CA PHE A 63 1.10 -11.28 1.43
C PHE A 63 1.65 -12.07 0.24
N ASN A 64 1.27 -11.71 -0.99
CA ASN A 64 1.77 -12.38 -2.19
C ASN A 64 3.28 -12.22 -2.34
N SER A 65 3.81 -11.03 -2.04
CA SER A 65 5.26 -10.76 -2.07
C SER A 65 6.02 -11.64 -1.07
N SER A 66 5.45 -11.88 0.12
CA SER A 66 6.07 -12.72 1.14
C SER A 66 6.15 -14.19 0.71
N ILE A 67 5.13 -14.70 0.02
CA ILE A 67 5.14 -16.06 -0.56
C ILE A 67 6.22 -16.19 -1.64
N VAL A 68 6.27 -15.24 -2.58
CA VAL A 68 7.28 -15.23 -3.64
C VAL A 68 8.71 -15.19 -3.08
N LYS A 69 8.91 -14.50 -1.95
CA LYS A 69 10.20 -14.44 -1.25
C LYS A 69 10.50 -15.68 -0.38
N GLY A 70 9.54 -16.54 -0.15
CA GLY A 70 9.70 -17.66 0.80
C GLY A 70 9.87 -17.19 2.26
N LEU A 71 9.25 -16.07 2.65
CA LEU A 71 9.41 -15.51 4.00
C LEU A 71 8.51 -16.18 5.05
N GLY A 72 7.51 -16.92 4.64
CA GLY A 72 6.56 -17.61 5.53
C GLY A 72 6.50 -19.11 5.27
N THR A 73 5.87 -19.82 6.20
CA THR A 73 5.61 -21.27 6.10
C THR A 73 4.21 -21.57 5.58
N TYR A 74 3.58 -20.62 4.88
CA TYR A 74 2.21 -20.68 4.39
C TYR A 74 2.14 -20.49 2.88
N THR A 75 1.00 -20.86 2.33
CA THR A 75 0.60 -20.68 0.93
C THR A 75 -0.74 -19.96 0.87
N THR A 76 -1.21 -19.65 -0.33
CA THR A 76 -2.54 -19.04 -0.52
C THR A 76 -3.69 -19.99 -0.13
N THR A 77 -3.46 -21.30 -0.12
CA THR A 77 -4.47 -22.31 0.18
C THR A 77 -4.66 -22.58 1.66
N ASP A 78 -3.81 -22.03 2.52
CA ASP A 78 -3.89 -22.19 3.97
C ASP A 78 -4.87 -21.20 4.63
N PHE A 79 -5.58 -20.41 3.82
CA PHE A 79 -6.49 -19.40 4.31
C PHE A 79 -7.84 -19.42 3.58
N ALA A 80 -8.91 -19.33 4.36
CA ALA A 80 -10.25 -19.07 3.86
C ALA A 80 -10.53 -17.56 3.87
N ALA A 81 -10.89 -16.99 2.73
CA ALA A 81 -11.27 -15.59 2.64
C ALA A 81 -12.68 -15.36 3.20
N ILE A 82 -12.81 -14.47 4.19
CA ILE A 82 -14.10 -14.10 4.78
C ILE A 82 -14.68 -12.89 4.05
N CYS A 83 -13.93 -11.79 3.99
CA CYS A 83 -14.34 -10.61 3.24
C CYS A 83 -13.15 -9.70 2.90
N ASN A 84 -13.32 -8.89 1.85
CA ASN A 84 -12.46 -7.73 1.63
C ASN A 84 -13.00 -6.56 2.46
N HIS A 85 -12.16 -6.03 3.34
CA HIS A 85 -12.55 -4.95 4.24
C HIS A 85 -12.34 -3.58 3.59
N VAL A 86 -11.20 -3.37 2.95
CA VAL A 86 -10.87 -2.11 2.29
C VAL A 86 -9.98 -2.35 1.08
N THR A 87 -10.21 -1.56 0.04
CA THR A 87 -9.35 -1.46 -1.13
C THR A 87 -8.96 0.00 -1.31
N GLU A 88 -7.66 0.26 -1.45
CA GLU A 88 -7.10 1.60 -1.59
C GLU A 88 -6.27 1.65 -2.86
N THR A 89 -6.60 2.59 -3.73
CA THR A 89 -5.88 2.83 -4.99
C THR A 89 -4.56 3.55 -4.74
N SER A 90 -3.51 3.18 -5.47
CA SER A 90 -2.23 3.86 -5.44
C SER A 90 -2.26 5.14 -6.27
N LEU A 91 -1.52 6.15 -5.81
CA LEU A 91 -1.38 7.46 -6.41
C LEU A 91 0.10 7.77 -6.59
N VAL A 92 0.48 8.40 -7.71
CA VAL A 92 1.79 9.02 -7.86
C VAL A 92 1.69 10.46 -7.37
N ILE A 93 2.52 10.83 -6.42
CA ILE A 93 2.52 12.16 -5.81
C ILE A 93 3.90 12.81 -5.82
N VAL A 94 3.89 14.12 -5.73
CA VAL A 94 5.06 15.00 -5.55
C VAL A 94 4.74 16.05 -4.49
N ARG A 95 5.75 16.84 -4.08
CA ARG A 95 5.48 18.03 -3.25
C ARG A 95 4.60 19.03 -4.01
N ALA A 96 3.77 19.77 -3.30
CA ALA A 96 2.92 20.78 -3.90
C ALA A 96 3.72 21.94 -4.54
N ASP A 97 4.93 22.21 -4.04
CA ASP A 97 5.84 23.25 -4.54
C ASP A 97 6.83 22.75 -5.61
N GLU A 98 6.64 21.54 -6.12
CA GLU A 98 7.48 21.00 -7.21
C GLU A 98 7.28 21.80 -8.51
N THR A 99 8.36 22.28 -9.09
CA THR A 99 8.36 23.14 -10.29
C THR A 99 9.09 22.55 -11.50
N ARG A 100 9.83 21.44 -11.33
CA ARG A 100 10.57 20.79 -12.41
C ARG A 100 9.65 20.09 -13.42
N PHE A 101 8.47 19.70 -12.96
CA PHE A 101 7.44 19.04 -13.77
C PHE A 101 6.04 19.35 -13.20
N GLU A 102 5.11 19.71 -14.09
CA GLU A 102 3.76 20.13 -13.68
C GLU A 102 2.78 18.97 -13.59
N ASP A 103 3.01 17.90 -14.34
CA ASP A 103 2.14 16.74 -14.46
C ASP A 103 2.94 15.43 -14.58
N ILE A 104 2.23 14.33 -14.77
CA ILE A 104 2.84 13.00 -14.87
C ILE A 104 3.68 12.83 -16.14
N ASP A 105 3.30 13.48 -17.25
CA ASP A 105 4.09 13.45 -18.49
C ASP A 105 5.43 14.17 -18.30
N GLY A 106 5.39 15.31 -17.61
CA GLY A 106 6.58 16.07 -17.24
C GLY A 106 7.52 15.29 -16.32
N LEU A 107 6.97 14.61 -15.30
CA LEU A 107 7.76 13.71 -14.44
C LEU A 107 8.44 12.62 -15.25
N VAL A 108 7.73 11.94 -16.15
CA VAL A 108 8.29 10.87 -16.98
C VAL A 108 9.37 11.40 -17.91
N ALA A 109 9.12 12.54 -18.57
CA ALA A 109 10.11 13.18 -19.45
C ALA A 109 11.39 13.54 -18.68
N TYR A 110 11.24 14.17 -17.51
CA TYR A 110 12.37 14.52 -16.64
C TYR A 110 13.15 13.28 -16.18
N ALA A 111 12.45 12.23 -15.72
CA ALA A 111 13.05 11.01 -15.20
C ALA A 111 13.75 10.15 -16.25
N LYS A 112 13.44 10.31 -17.54
CA LYS A 112 14.17 9.67 -18.64
C LYS A 112 15.54 10.28 -18.90
N GLU A 113 15.71 11.56 -18.59
CA GLU A 113 16.95 12.30 -18.82
C GLU A 113 17.78 12.49 -17.53
N ASN A 114 17.13 12.41 -16.37
CA ASN A 114 17.73 12.67 -15.08
C ASN A 114 17.49 11.50 -14.12
N ASN A 115 18.43 11.29 -13.20
CA ASN A 115 18.16 10.39 -12.09
C ASN A 115 17.17 11.04 -11.12
N THR A 116 16.08 10.36 -10.82
CA THR A 116 15.11 10.76 -9.80
C THR A 116 15.16 9.81 -8.61
N VAL A 117 14.76 10.28 -7.45
CA VAL A 117 14.66 9.50 -6.21
C VAL A 117 13.19 9.31 -5.89
N ALA A 118 12.76 8.04 -5.71
CA ALA A 118 11.46 7.74 -5.16
C ALA A 118 11.58 7.23 -3.74
N SER A 119 10.87 7.84 -2.81
CA SER A 119 10.70 7.28 -1.47
C SER A 119 9.68 6.16 -1.51
N THR A 120 9.92 5.07 -0.78
CA THR A 120 9.03 3.90 -0.71
C THR A 120 8.89 3.39 0.72
N ASN A 121 7.80 2.70 1.01
CA ASN A 121 7.52 2.17 2.35
C ASN A 121 8.26 0.85 2.66
N GLY A 122 9.34 0.60 1.96
CA GLY A 122 10.22 -0.56 2.14
C GLY A 122 10.16 -1.54 0.96
N ALA A 123 11.24 -2.31 0.83
CA ALA A 123 11.44 -3.21 -0.29
C ALA A 123 10.27 -4.20 -0.47
N GLN A 124 9.68 -4.20 -1.66
CA GLN A 124 8.54 -5.04 -2.07
C GLN A 124 7.25 -4.83 -1.25
N ALA A 125 7.14 -3.77 -0.49
CA ALA A 125 5.88 -3.29 0.04
C ALA A 125 5.04 -2.64 -1.08
N SER A 126 3.76 -2.37 -0.82
CA SER A 126 2.81 -1.94 -1.85
C SER A 126 3.22 -0.68 -2.60
N ASN A 127 3.85 0.30 -1.91
CA ASN A 127 4.27 1.55 -2.53
C ASN A 127 5.51 1.35 -3.41
N HIS A 128 6.48 0.52 -2.96
CA HIS A 128 7.62 0.13 -3.78
C HIS A 128 7.19 -0.64 -5.05
N ILE A 129 6.24 -1.57 -4.93
CA ILE A 129 5.68 -2.28 -6.09
C ILE A 129 5.05 -1.30 -7.06
N GLY A 130 4.30 -0.29 -6.55
CA GLY A 130 3.71 0.76 -7.36
C GLY A 130 4.75 1.61 -8.09
N ALA A 131 5.77 2.06 -7.38
CA ALA A 131 6.87 2.84 -7.96
C ALA A 131 7.61 2.06 -9.06
N GLN A 132 7.90 0.78 -8.80
CA GLN A 132 8.57 -0.10 -9.77
C GLN A 132 7.69 -0.39 -11.00
N ALA A 133 6.39 -0.64 -10.80
CA ALA A 133 5.45 -0.86 -11.90
C ALA A 133 5.33 0.36 -12.80
N PHE A 134 5.20 1.55 -12.21
CA PHE A 134 5.16 2.81 -12.95
C PHE A 134 6.45 3.06 -13.73
N ALA A 135 7.60 3.02 -13.07
CA ALA A 135 8.89 3.29 -13.70
C ALA A 135 9.18 2.32 -14.86
N ASN A 136 8.93 1.02 -14.66
CA ASN A 136 9.12 0.00 -15.69
C ASN A 136 8.20 0.24 -16.90
N SER A 137 6.93 0.52 -16.66
CA SER A 137 5.94 0.71 -17.72
C SER A 137 6.16 2.03 -18.48
N ALA A 138 6.58 3.09 -17.78
CA ALA A 138 6.91 4.39 -18.39
C ALA A 138 8.32 4.43 -19.02
N GLY A 139 9.16 3.41 -18.79
CA GLY A 139 10.47 3.25 -19.42
C GLY A 139 11.56 4.16 -18.86
N PHE A 140 11.57 4.39 -17.53
CA PHE A 140 12.63 5.13 -16.86
C PHE A 140 13.18 4.35 -15.64
N LYS A 141 14.31 4.81 -15.10
CA LYS A 141 14.93 4.30 -13.88
C LYS A 141 14.90 5.36 -12.79
N TYR A 142 14.88 4.93 -11.55
CA TYR A 142 14.93 5.80 -10.38
C TYR A 142 15.82 5.18 -9.29
N THR A 143 16.22 5.99 -8.33
CA THR A 143 16.87 5.53 -7.09
C THR A 143 15.80 5.28 -6.05
N ASP A 144 15.70 4.06 -5.56
CA ASP A 144 14.78 3.72 -4.46
C ASP A 144 15.35 4.21 -3.11
N LEU A 145 14.54 4.94 -2.35
CA LEU A 145 14.83 5.38 -0.98
C LEU A 145 13.85 4.68 -0.03
N PRO A 146 14.17 3.45 0.44
CA PRO A 146 13.27 2.67 1.25
C PRO A 146 13.16 3.23 2.67
N GLN A 147 11.94 3.47 3.12
CA GLN A 147 11.58 3.87 4.47
C GLN A 147 10.94 2.69 5.24
N GLY A 148 10.76 2.82 6.53
CA GLY A 148 10.13 1.76 7.32
C GLY A 148 8.60 1.72 7.23
N ASN A 149 7.98 2.82 6.78
CA ASN A 149 6.54 2.99 6.69
C ASN A 149 6.19 4.21 5.82
N THR A 150 4.90 4.38 5.50
CA THR A 150 4.42 5.47 4.64
C THR A 150 4.57 6.87 5.26
N ASN A 151 4.54 7.00 6.59
CA ASN A 151 4.75 8.32 7.21
C ASN A 151 6.18 8.81 6.99
N ASP A 152 7.18 7.95 7.18
CA ASP A 152 8.58 8.28 6.93
C ASP A 152 8.84 8.52 5.42
N GLU A 153 8.16 7.77 4.55
CA GLU A 153 8.14 8.00 3.10
C GLU A 153 7.69 9.43 2.74
N LEU A 154 6.57 9.87 3.33
CA LEU A 154 6.06 11.24 3.15
C LEU A 154 6.99 12.31 3.75
N VAL A 155 7.63 12.03 4.90
CA VAL A 155 8.63 12.93 5.49
C VAL A 155 9.81 13.13 4.55
N SER A 156 10.34 12.06 3.94
CA SER A 156 11.45 12.15 2.98
C SER A 156 11.04 12.91 1.71
N LEU A 157 9.81 12.73 1.21
CA LEU A 157 9.29 13.51 0.08
C LEU A 157 9.23 15.01 0.42
N LEU A 158 8.61 15.35 1.55
CA LEU A 158 8.43 16.75 1.96
C LEU A 158 9.75 17.42 2.37
N GLY A 159 10.70 16.65 2.88
CA GLY A 159 12.07 17.10 3.18
C GLY A 159 12.93 17.31 1.94
N GLY A 160 12.46 16.91 0.76
CA GLY A 160 13.21 17.04 -0.50
C GLY A 160 14.29 15.98 -0.70
N GLU A 161 14.31 14.92 0.10
CA GLU A 161 15.19 13.76 -0.09
C GLU A 161 14.71 12.86 -1.24
N ALA A 162 13.39 12.87 -1.51
CA ALA A 162 12.78 12.21 -2.65
C ALA A 162 12.08 13.23 -3.56
N ASP A 163 12.02 12.90 -4.84
CA ASP A 163 11.38 13.71 -5.87
C ASP A 163 9.89 13.37 -5.99
N TRP A 164 9.55 12.11 -5.82
CA TRP A 164 8.19 11.57 -5.94
C TRP A 164 8.03 10.33 -5.08
N CYS A 165 6.79 9.91 -4.85
CA CYS A 165 6.49 8.62 -4.24
C CYS A 165 5.12 8.08 -4.69
N VAL A 166 4.87 6.82 -4.34
CA VAL A 166 3.57 6.16 -4.57
C VAL A 166 2.94 5.85 -3.23
N VAL A 167 1.79 6.44 -2.96
CA VAL A 167 1.04 6.30 -1.70
C VAL A 167 -0.41 5.90 -1.96
N LYS A 168 -1.21 5.74 -0.91
CA LYS A 168 -2.65 5.53 -1.03
C LYS A 168 -3.42 6.83 -0.79
N ALA A 169 -4.63 6.91 -1.34
CA ALA A 169 -5.47 8.10 -1.18
C ALA A 169 -5.69 8.47 0.30
N ALA A 170 -5.86 7.47 1.17
CA ALA A 170 -6.03 7.69 2.60
C ALA A 170 -4.80 8.30 3.29
N ASP A 171 -3.58 8.02 2.79
CA ASP A 171 -2.33 8.52 3.39
C ASP A 171 -2.18 10.04 3.22
N ILE A 172 -2.83 10.63 2.22
CA ILE A 172 -2.75 12.04 1.87
C ILE A 172 -4.08 12.79 2.00
N ALA A 173 -5.10 12.17 2.56
CA ALA A 173 -6.39 12.79 2.76
C ALA A 173 -6.28 14.11 3.55
N GLY A 174 -6.79 15.21 2.97
CA GLY A 174 -6.75 16.54 3.58
C GLY A 174 -5.38 17.24 3.57
N ARG A 175 -4.37 16.69 2.88
CA ARG A 175 -3.04 17.32 2.75
C ARG A 175 -3.02 18.28 1.56
N ALA A 176 -2.50 19.49 1.81
CA ALA A 176 -2.29 20.50 0.78
C ALA A 176 -0.82 20.67 0.39
N ASP A 177 0.08 19.96 1.07
CA ASP A 177 1.54 20.01 0.88
C ASP A 177 2.05 19.00 -0.17
N VAL A 178 1.16 18.20 -0.73
CA VAL A 178 1.42 17.27 -1.83
C VAL A 178 0.47 17.49 -3.00
N LYS A 179 0.91 17.13 -4.19
CA LYS A 179 0.16 17.17 -5.45
C LYS A 179 0.08 15.77 -6.04
N VAL A 180 -1.12 15.33 -6.39
CA VAL A 180 -1.33 14.06 -7.09
C VAL A 180 -1.15 14.27 -8.59
N LEU A 181 -0.28 13.48 -9.22
CA LEU A 181 0.00 13.58 -10.66
C LEU A 181 -0.79 12.53 -11.48
N ALA A 182 -1.00 11.34 -10.93
CA ALA A 182 -1.76 10.29 -11.59
C ALA A 182 -2.26 9.24 -10.59
N VAL A 183 -3.28 8.47 -10.99
CA VAL A 183 -3.85 7.37 -10.21
C VAL A 183 -3.63 6.02 -10.93
N PHE A 184 -3.44 4.94 -10.16
CA PHE A 184 -3.34 3.57 -10.65
C PHE A 184 -4.73 2.92 -10.72
N ALA A 185 -5.58 3.43 -11.57
CA ALA A 185 -6.95 2.95 -11.73
C ALA A 185 -7.32 2.87 -13.23
N GLU A 186 -8.36 2.10 -13.53
CA GLU A 186 -8.92 2.02 -14.88
C GLU A 186 -9.72 3.28 -15.21
N GLU A 187 -10.33 3.92 -14.20
CA GLU A 187 -11.07 5.17 -14.28
C GLU A 187 -10.57 6.16 -13.23
N ARG A 188 -10.77 7.46 -13.45
CA ARG A 188 -10.41 8.51 -12.49
C ARG A 188 -11.16 8.31 -11.18
N LEU A 189 -10.50 8.63 -10.07
CA LEU A 189 -11.11 8.52 -8.76
C LEU A 189 -12.09 9.69 -8.51
N PRO A 190 -13.25 9.44 -7.91
CA PRO A 190 -14.20 10.51 -7.56
C PRO A 190 -13.61 11.61 -6.67
N GLU A 191 -12.65 11.25 -5.81
CA GLU A 191 -11.93 12.17 -4.92
C GLU A 191 -10.90 13.04 -5.67
N TYR A 192 -10.49 12.61 -6.88
CA TYR A 192 -9.49 13.27 -7.73
C TYR A 192 -9.96 13.34 -9.19
N PRO A 193 -11.09 14.01 -9.50
CA PRO A 193 -11.73 13.95 -10.83
C PRO A 193 -10.87 14.59 -11.93
N ASP A 194 -10.00 15.53 -11.57
CA ASP A 194 -9.11 16.23 -12.50
C ASP A 194 -7.77 15.51 -12.71
N VAL A 195 -7.45 14.49 -11.90
CA VAL A 195 -6.20 13.75 -11.98
C VAL A 195 -6.37 12.59 -12.96
N PRO A 196 -5.49 12.47 -13.98
CA PRO A 196 -5.58 11.39 -14.96
C PRO A 196 -5.21 10.04 -14.35
N THR A 197 -5.71 8.96 -14.96
CA THR A 197 -5.16 7.63 -14.70
C THR A 197 -3.82 7.47 -15.45
N LEU A 198 -2.96 6.57 -14.95
CA LEU A 198 -1.75 6.19 -15.69
C LEU A 198 -2.08 5.52 -17.02
N GLY A 199 -3.25 4.87 -17.14
CA GLY A 199 -3.76 4.28 -18.37
C GLY A 199 -4.12 5.33 -19.41
N GLU A 200 -4.81 6.43 -19.04
CA GLU A 200 -5.09 7.59 -19.92
C GLU A 200 -3.80 8.18 -20.51
N LYS A 201 -2.69 8.07 -19.80
CA LYS A 201 -1.37 8.58 -20.19
C LYS A 201 -0.50 7.53 -20.91
N GLY A 202 -1.00 6.32 -21.07
CA GLY A 202 -0.28 5.23 -21.76
C GLY A 202 0.88 4.63 -20.97
N PHE A 203 0.96 4.89 -19.66
CA PHE A 203 2.04 4.37 -18.83
C PHE A 203 1.70 3.06 -18.13
N TYR A 204 0.50 2.92 -17.55
CA TYR A 204 0.09 1.72 -16.83
C TYR A 204 -1.45 1.61 -16.82
N ASP A 205 -1.99 0.57 -17.47
CA ASP A 205 -3.42 0.44 -17.80
C ASP A 205 -4.22 -0.43 -16.81
N LYS A 206 -3.62 -0.85 -15.70
CA LYS A 206 -4.27 -1.73 -14.72
C LYS A 206 -4.46 -1.03 -13.39
N TRP A 207 -5.43 -1.52 -12.63
CA TRP A 207 -5.54 -1.13 -11.24
C TRP A 207 -4.34 -1.66 -10.43
N LEU A 208 -3.78 -0.81 -9.59
CA LEU A 208 -2.79 -1.18 -8.60
C LEU A 208 -3.05 -0.44 -7.29
N GLY A 209 -3.04 -1.18 -6.20
CA GLY A 209 -3.32 -0.62 -4.90
C GLY A 209 -3.02 -1.59 -3.78
N SER A 210 -3.69 -1.43 -2.67
CA SER A 210 -3.66 -2.38 -1.57
C SER A 210 -5.06 -2.77 -1.14
N SER A 211 -5.22 -4.01 -0.72
CA SER A 211 -6.45 -4.50 -0.10
C SER A 211 -6.15 -5.09 1.27
N ARG A 212 -7.05 -4.91 2.20
CA ARG A 212 -7.02 -5.57 3.49
C ARG A 212 -8.19 -6.52 3.57
N CYS A 213 -7.89 -7.80 3.54
CA CYS A 213 -8.89 -8.87 3.63
C CYS A 213 -8.90 -9.45 5.04
N ILE A 214 -10.06 -9.93 5.47
CA ILE A 214 -10.20 -10.74 6.67
C ILE A 214 -10.23 -12.20 6.22
N VAL A 215 -9.40 -13.00 6.86
CA VAL A 215 -9.21 -14.41 6.54
C VAL A 215 -9.21 -15.25 7.81
N ALA A 216 -9.50 -16.54 7.67
CA ALA A 216 -9.35 -17.58 8.69
C ALA A 216 -8.32 -18.61 8.24
N PRO A 217 -7.72 -19.38 9.15
CA PRO A 217 -6.91 -20.54 8.81
C PRO A 217 -7.71 -21.64 8.15
#